data_3c8c44e83f1a679c8544f55d0fed7854
#
_entry.id   3c8c44e83f1a679c8544f55d0fed7854
#
_cell.length_a   1.000
_cell.length_b   1.000
_cell.length_c   1.000
_cell.angle_alpha   90.00
_cell.angle_beta   90.00
_cell.angle_gamma   90.00
#
_symmetry.space_group_name_H-M   'P 1'
#
loop_
_entity.id
_entity.type
_entity.pdbx_description
1 polymer ?
#
loop_
_entity_poly.entity_id
_entity_poly.type
_entity_poly.pdbx_seq_one_letter_code
_entity_poly.pdbx_strand_id
1 'polypeptide(L)'
;MTALICLNRRRLWPAAAVLASGLLGAACSTKQAAPETRFVLLDGSQTSTEAFKGKVLLVNFWATSCVTCVAEMPQLVKTHQQFHARGYETLAVAMSYDPPAYVVNFSQTRQLPFKVAIDNTGAIAKAWGDTKITPTTYLVNKRGQIVKQFVGEPDFVALQQLIEKLLTES
;
A
#
# COMPACT_ATOMS: atom_id res chain seq x y z
N MET A 1 62.82 -66.59 -26.47
CA MET A 1 61.39 -66.52 -26.69
C MET A 1 60.85 -65.53 -25.66
N THR A 2 60.40 -64.43 -26.12
CA THR A 2 60.36 -63.11 -25.48
C THR A 2 59.03 -62.92 -24.70
N ALA A 3 59.12 -62.66 -23.40
CA ALA A 3 57.95 -62.28 -22.57
C ALA A 3 57.84 -60.77 -22.47
N LEU A 4 56.76 -60.24 -22.97
CA LEU A 4 56.41 -58.81 -22.89
C LEU A 4 55.75 -58.51 -21.58
N ILE A 5 56.35 -57.60 -20.82
CA ILE A 5 55.85 -57.07 -19.55
C ILE A 5 54.89 -55.85 -19.86
N CYS A 6 53.61 -55.98 -19.57
CA CYS A 6 52.64 -54.84 -19.62
C CYS A 6 52.73 -54.01 -18.35
N LEU A 7 53.27 -52.79 -18.47
CA LEU A 7 53.21 -51.77 -17.40
C LEU A 7 51.82 -51.17 -17.35
N ASN A 8 51.16 -51.37 -16.24
CA ASN A 8 49.88 -50.77 -15.91
C ASN A 8 50.11 -49.37 -15.33
N ARG A 9 49.89 -48.30 -16.15
CA ARG A 9 49.94 -46.92 -15.71
C ARG A 9 48.59 -46.56 -15.03
N ARG A 10 48.54 -46.59 -13.72
CA ARG A 10 47.49 -46.02 -12.93
C ARG A 10 47.52 -44.47 -13.06
N ARG A 11 46.58 -43.92 -13.83
CA ARG A 11 46.32 -42.48 -13.86
C ARG A 11 45.56 -42.07 -12.60
N LEU A 12 46.24 -41.33 -11.73
CA LEU A 12 45.64 -40.60 -10.62
C LEU A 12 44.91 -39.40 -11.19
N TRP A 13 43.57 -39.38 -11.08
CA TRP A 13 42.77 -38.19 -11.33
C TRP A 13 42.68 -37.38 -10.04
N PRO A 14 42.99 -36.08 -10.09
CA PRO A 14 42.74 -35.24 -8.94
C PRO A 14 41.23 -34.99 -8.84
N ALA A 15 40.65 -35.27 -7.67
CA ALA A 15 39.28 -34.91 -7.31
C ALA A 15 39.16 -33.39 -7.22
N ALA A 16 38.57 -32.77 -8.24
CA ALA A 16 38.18 -31.38 -8.19
C ALA A 16 36.97 -31.23 -7.27
N ALA A 17 37.19 -30.71 -6.07
CA ALA A 17 36.12 -30.32 -5.16
C ALA A 17 35.39 -29.08 -5.73
N VAL A 18 34.23 -29.30 -6.31
CA VAL A 18 33.33 -28.21 -6.72
C VAL A 18 32.65 -27.65 -5.47
N LEU A 19 33.17 -26.52 -4.97
CA LEU A 19 32.52 -25.70 -3.98
C LEU A 19 31.29 -25.05 -4.63
N ALA A 20 30.12 -25.67 -4.45
CA ALA A 20 28.83 -25.07 -4.77
C ALA A 20 28.55 -23.96 -3.77
N SER A 21 28.98 -22.74 -4.11
CA SER A 21 28.56 -21.53 -3.40
C SER A 21 27.05 -21.29 -3.63
N GLY A 22 26.24 -21.78 -2.69
CA GLY A 22 24.82 -21.49 -2.66
C GLY A 22 24.61 -19.99 -2.41
N LEU A 23 24.33 -19.20 -3.47
CA LEU A 23 23.74 -17.87 -3.33
C LEU A 23 22.35 -18.04 -2.71
N LEU A 24 22.24 -17.84 -1.39
CA LEU A 24 20.97 -17.57 -0.77
C LEU A 24 20.50 -16.19 -1.29
N GLY A 25 19.72 -16.20 -2.36
CA GLY A 25 19.00 -15.06 -2.81
C GLY A 25 17.97 -14.70 -1.73
N ALA A 26 18.28 -13.70 -0.88
CA ALA A 26 17.28 -13.06 -0.06
C ALA A 26 16.24 -12.46 -1.01
N ALA A 27 15.08 -13.11 -1.15
CA ALA A 27 13.92 -12.56 -1.82
C ALA A 27 13.45 -11.36 -0.99
N CYS A 28 14.05 -10.19 -1.23
CA CYS A 28 13.48 -8.92 -0.78
C CYS A 28 12.13 -8.79 -1.46
N SER A 29 11.05 -9.11 -0.76
CA SER A 29 9.70 -8.70 -1.14
C SER A 29 9.71 -7.18 -1.21
N THR A 30 9.93 -6.63 -2.40
CA THR A 30 9.88 -5.18 -2.63
C THR A 30 8.43 -4.75 -2.47
N LYS A 31 8.11 -4.18 -1.30
CA LYS A 31 6.81 -3.54 -1.08
C LYS A 31 6.65 -2.45 -2.15
N GLN A 32 5.51 -2.43 -2.81
CA GLN A 32 5.23 -1.45 -3.87
C GLN A 32 5.21 -0.03 -3.27
N ALA A 33 5.96 0.90 -3.86
CA ALA A 33 5.87 2.31 -3.50
C ALA A 33 4.47 2.84 -3.83
N ALA A 34 3.89 3.66 -2.95
CA ALA A 34 2.69 4.40 -3.27
C ALA A 34 2.99 5.36 -4.43
N PRO A 35 2.08 5.48 -5.41
CA PRO A 35 2.30 6.37 -6.54
C PRO A 35 2.43 7.82 -6.07
N GLU A 36 3.35 8.56 -6.68
CA GLU A 36 3.46 9.98 -6.45
C GLU A 36 2.23 10.66 -7.04
N THR A 37 1.41 11.26 -6.17
CA THR A 37 0.10 11.78 -6.52
C THR A 37 -0.12 13.12 -5.86
N ARG A 38 -0.70 14.08 -6.60
CA ARG A 38 -1.20 15.34 -6.06
C ARG A 38 -2.70 15.24 -5.84
N PHE A 39 -3.16 15.78 -4.72
CA PHE A 39 -4.56 15.80 -4.32
C PHE A 39 -5.01 17.25 -4.13
N VAL A 40 -6.14 17.61 -4.71
CA VAL A 40 -6.82 18.88 -4.44
C VAL A 40 -7.90 18.59 -3.41
N LEU A 41 -7.81 19.23 -2.25
CA LEU A 41 -8.73 19.05 -1.13
C LEU A 41 -10.00 19.90 -1.32
N LEU A 42 -11.03 19.62 -0.54
CA LEU A 42 -12.32 20.36 -0.64
C LEU A 42 -12.22 21.85 -0.32
N ASP A 43 -11.22 22.26 0.44
CA ASP A 43 -10.93 23.67 0.74
C ASP A 43 -10.09 24.38 -0.34
N GLY A 44 -9.78 23.68 -1.44
CA GLY A 44 -8.93 24.15 -2.53
C GLY A 44 -7.44 24.04 -2.27
N SER A 45 -7.01 23.67 -1.07
CA SER A 45 -5.60 23.43 -0.78
C SER A 45 -5.10 22.15 -1.49
N GLN A 46 -3.77 22.04 -1.62
CA GLN A 46 -3.15 20.90 -2.27
C GLN A 46 -2.28 20.13 -1.28
N THR A 47 -2.25 18.82 -1.44
CA THR A 47 -1.32 17.93 -0.76
C THR A 47 -0.79 16.88 -1.74
N SER A 48 0.16 16.07 -1.32
CA SER A 48 0.71 14.99 -2.16
C SER A 48 1.05 13.77 -1.33
N THR A 49 1.25 12.63 -1.97
CA THR A 49 1.73 11.40 -1.31
C THR A 49 3.01 11.65 -0.52
N GLU A 50 3.92 12.49 -1.05
CA GLU A 50 5.19 12.86 -0.42
C GLU A 50 4.99 13.57 0.93
N ALA A 51 3.97 14.43 1.04
CA ALA A 51 3.66 15.18 2.26
C ALA A 51 3.26 14.28 3.46
N PHE A 52 2.98 13.02 3.19
CA PHE A 52 2.63 12.03 4.22
C PHE A 52 3.80 11.11 4.61
N LYS A 53 4.99 11.27 4.01
CA LYS A 53 6.17 10.50 4.46
C LYS A 53 6.44 10.72 5.94
N GLY A 54 6.84 9.67 6.63
CA GLY A 54 6.97 9.65 8.09
C GLY A 54 5.66 9.36 8.83
N LYS A 55 4.53 9.31 8.15
CA LYS A 55 3.23 8.95 8.70
C LYS A 55 2.71 7.64 8.11
N VAL A 56 1.86 6.95 8.83
CA VAL A 56 1.02 5.88 8.30
C VAL A 56 -0.17 6.53 7.61
N LEU A 57 -0.36 6.29 6.32
CA LEU A 57 -1.41 6.89 5.52
C LEU A 57 -2.44 5.84 5.09
N LEU A 58 -3.70 6.12 5.29
CA LEU A 58 -4.81 5.39 4.70
C LEU A 58 -5.41 6.23 3.58
N VAL A 59 -5.44 5.69 2.35
CA VAL A 59 -6.11 6.29 1.19
C VAL A 59 -7.33 5.45 0.87
N ASN A 60 -8.52 6.06 0.99
CA ASN A 60 -9.81 5.39 0.75
C ASN A 60 -10.48 5.99 -0.47
N PHE A 61 -10.70 5.17 -1.50
CA PHE A 61 -11.48 5.54 -2.70
C PHE A 61 -12.95 5.22 -2.47
N TRP A 62 -13.80 6.23 -2.59
CA TRP A 62 -15.21 6.15 -2.22
C TRP A 62 -16.12 7.00 -3.12
N ALA A 63 -17.44 6.87 -2.94
CA ALA A 63 -18.43 7.74 -3.55
C ALA A 63 -19.65 7.89 -2.64
N THR A 64 -20.34 9.02 -2.74
CA THR A 64 -21.58 9.28 -1.99
C THR A 64 -22.73 8.35 -2.39
N SER A 65 -22.70 7.84 -3.62
CA SER A 65 -23.65 6.86 -4.16
C SER A 65 -23.34 5.41 -3.77
N CYS A 66 -22.17 5.16 -3.17
CA CYS A 66 -21.73 3.83 -2.76
C CYS A 66 -22.24 3.54 -1.34
N VAL A 67 -23.24 2.67 -1.21
CA VAL A 67 -23.89 2.34 0.08
C VAL A 67 -22.88 1.83 1.10
N THR A 68 -22.01 0.90 0.71
CA THR A 68 -20.97 0.33 1.59
C THR A 68 -19.97 1.40 2.03
N CYS A 69 -19.59 2.32 1.11
CA CYS A 69 -18.69 3.44 1.45
C CYS A 69 -19.27 4.34 2.54
N VAL A 70 -20.56 4.68 2.39
CA VAL A 70 -21.28 5.50 3.38
C VAL A 70 -21.40 4.78 4.72
N ALA A 71 -21.63 3.47 4.69
CA ALA A 71 -21.77 2.63 5.89
C ALA A 71 -20.45 2.50 6.67
N GLU A 72 -19.29 2.43 5.98
CA GLU A 72 -17.98 2.31 6.65
C GLU A 72 -17.43 3.65 7.19
N MET A 73 -17.96 4.80 6.73
CA MET A 73 -17.44 6.13 7.07
C MET A 73 -17.32 6.39 8.58
N PRO A 74 -18.28 5.98 9.44
CA PRO A 74 -18.14 6.12 10.90
C PRO A 74 -16.93 5.36 11.47
N GLN A 75 -16.59 4.22 10.91
CA GLN A 75 -15.41 3.44 11.32
C GLN A 75 -14.12 4.10 10.88
N LEU A 76 -14.09 4.72 9.69
CA LEU A 76 -12.95 5.54 9.25
C LEU A 76 -12.75 6.75 10.17
N VAL A 77 -13.84 7.43 10.56
CA VAL A 77 -13.80 8.54 11.51
C VAL A 77 -13.22 8.09 12.86
N LYS A 78 -13.73 6.99 13.41
CA LYS A 78 -13.24 6.41 14.67
C LYS A 78 -11.75 6.06 14.58
N THR A 79 -11.33 5.42 13.49
CA THR A 79 -9.94 5.04 13.25
C THR A 79 -9.04 6.28 13.16
N HIS A 80 -9.47 7.31 12.43
CA HIS A 80 -8.74 8.58 12.35
C HIS A 80 -8.57 9.22 13.73
N GLN A 81 -9.64 9.37 14.49
CA GLN A 81 -9.60 9.96 15.83
C GLN A 81 -8.69 9.19 16.78
N GLN A 82 -8.67 7.86 16.69
CA GLN A 82 -7.83 7.00 17.53
C GLN A 82 -6.33 7.15 17.25
N PHE A 83 -5.93 7.31 15.99
CA PHE A 83 -4.52 7.18 15.60
C PHE A 83 -3.87 8.47 15.08
N HIS A 84 -4.65 9.51 14.74
CA HIS A 84 -4.13 10.74 14.11
C HIS A 84 -3.01 11.40 14.94
N ALA A 85 -3.20 11.56 16.25
CA ALA A 85 -2.21 12.17 17.12
C ALA A 85 -0.90 11.36 17.24
N ARG A 86 -0.89 10.13 16.76
CA ARG A 86 0.26 9.20 16.80
C ARG A 86 1.00 9.09 15.46
N GLY A 87 0.68 9.95 14.50
CA GLY A 87 1.33 9.95 13.19
C GLY A 87 0.61 9.12 12.14
N TYR A 88 -0.71 9.01 12.23
CA TYR A 88 -1.59 8.42 11.22
C TYR A 88 -2.40 9.50 10.51
N GLU A 89 -2.66 9.29 9.22
CA GLU A 89 -3.53 10.15 8.43
C GLU A 89 -4.53 9.33 7.62
N THR A 90 -5.72 9.91 7.41
CA THR A 90 -6.72 9.41 6.49
C THR A 90 -6.90 10.43 5.36
N LEU A 91 -6.90 9.95 4.13
CA LEU A 91 -7.24 10.72 2.93
C LEU A 91 -8.35 9.99 2.17
N ALA A 92 -9.54 10.54 2.19
CA ALA A 92 -10.67 10.02 1.43
C ALA A 92 -10.69 10.67 0.04
N VAL A 93 -10.64 9.86 -1.02
CA VAL A 93 -10.62 10.31 -2.42
C VAL A 93 -11.95 9.94 -3.06
N ALA A 94 -12.79 10.93 -3.31
CA ALA A 94 -14.05 10.72 -4.02
C ALA A 94 -13.77 10.45 -5.50
N MET A 95 -14.47 9.45 -6.05
CA MET A 95 -14.30 9.01 -7.43
C MET A 95 -14.80 10.07 -8.43
N SER A 96 -14.26 10.06 -9.64
CA SER A 96 -14.54 11.06 -10.69
C SER A 96 -15.99 11.11 -11.14
N TYR A 97 -16.75 10.06 -10.93
CA TYR A 97 -18.18 10.01 -11.25
C TYR A 97 -19.09 10.57 -10.15
N ASP A 98 -18.52 10.89 -8.96
CA ASP A 98 -19.29 11.42 -7.84
C ASP A 98 -19.41 12.94 -7.96
N PRO A 99 -20.62 13.52 -8.01
CA PRO A 99 -20.78 14.97 -8.16
C PRO A 99 -20.12 15.74 -7.03
N PRO A 100 -19.25 16.73 -7.30
CA PRO A 100 -18.51 17.46 -6.27
C PRO A 100 -19.40 18.06 -5.17
N ALA A 101 -20.59 18.58 -5.55
CA ALA A 101 -21.52 19.15 -4.59
C ALA A 101 -22.01 18.11 -3.55
N TYR A 102 -22.16 16.84 -3.95
CA TYR A 102 -22.58 15.79 -3.03
C TYR A 102 -21.44 15.42 -2.07
N VAL A 103 -20.21 15.36 -2.57
CA VAL A 103 -19.02 15.10 -1.75
C VAL A 103 -18.82 16.19 -0.70
N VAL A 104 -18.93 17.46 -1.11
CA VAL A 104 -18.83 18.62 -0.20
C VAL A 104 -19.92 18.56 0.86
N ASN A 105 -21.19 18.41 0.44
CA ASN A 105 -22.33 18.34 1.37
C ASN A 105 -22.18 17.18 2.36
N PHE A 106 -21.81 15.99 1.88
CA PHE A 106 -21.58 14.81 2.73
C PHE A 106 -20.48 15.08 3.76
N SER A 107 -19.33 15.60 3.30
CA SER A 107 -18.20 15.88 4.17
C SER A 107 -18.54 16.89 5.27
N GLN A 108 -19.26 17.95 4.93
CA GLN A 108 -19.68 19.00 5.88
C GLN A 108 -20.74 18.49 6.86
N THR A 109 -21.80 17.84 6.37
CA THR A 109 -22.91 17.36 7.22
C THR A 109 -22.46 16.24 8.17
N ARG A 110 -21.50 15.41 7.75
CA ARG A 110 -20.90 14.34 8.58
C ARG A 110 -19.70 14.80 9.39
N GLN A 111 -19.27 16.06 9.21
CA GLN A 111 -18.12 16.65 9.92
C GLN A 111 -16.88 15.73 9.87
N LEU A 112 -16.52 15.28 8.65
CA LEU A 112 -15.39 14.37 8.49
C LEU A 112 -14.09 15.02 9.02
N PRO A 113 -13.38 14.39 9.99
CA PRO A 113 -12.23 15.00 10.66
C PRO A 113 -10.92 14.87 9.87
N PHE A 114 -10.96 14.28 8.69
CA PHE A 114 -9.81 13.98 7.85
C PHE A 114 -9.92 14.66 6.48
N LYS A 115 -8.81 14.60 5.73
CA LYS A 115 -8.73 15.19 4.40
C LYS A 115 -9.60 14.46 3.40
N VAL A 116 -10.34 15.23 2.62
CA VAL A 116 -11.15 14.73 1.50
C VAL A 116 -10.69 15.41 0.22
N ALA A 117 -10.41 14.62 -0.80
CA ALA A 117 -10.06 15.05 -2.15
C ALA A 117 -11.08 14.52 -3.15
N ILE A 118 -11.14 15.14 -4.34
CA ILE A 118 -11.96 14.68 -5.44
C ILE A 118 -11.05 14.34 -6.62
N ASP A 119 -11.18 13.13 -7.17
CA ASP A 119 -10.50 12.71 -8.40
C ASP A 119 -11.29 13.16 -9.63
N ASN A 120 -11.26 14.44 -9.95
CA ASN A 120 -12.09 15.02 -11.03
C ASN A 120 -11.86 14.36 -12.41
N THR A 121 -10.73 13.72 -12.63
CA THR A 121 -10.33 13.19 -13.95
C THR A 121 -10.22 11.66 -13.98
N GLY A 122 -10.30 11.00 -12.84
CA GLY A 122 -9.99 9.58 -12.71
C GLY A 122 -8.49 9.25 -12.73
N ALA A 123 -7.64 10.27 -12.81
CA ALA A 123 -6.19 10.07 -12.90
C ALA A 123 -5.59 9.54 -11.59
N ILE A 124 -6.16 9.93 -10.45
CA ILE A 124 -5.72 9.45 -9.13
C ILE A 124 -6.04 7.95 -9.01
N ALA A 125 -7.29 7.55 -9.23
CA ALA A 125 -7.71 6.16 -9.17
C ALA A 125 -6.92 5.28 -10.15
N LYS A 126 -6.63 5.80 -11.35
CA LYS A 126 -5.79 5.12 -12.34
C LYS A 126 -4.37 4.91 -11.85
N ALA A 127 -3.73 5.91 -11.25
CA ALA A 127 -2.38 5.81 -10.69
C ALA A 127 -2.31 4.81 -9.52
N TRP A 128 -3.38 4.71 -8.74
CA TRP A 128 -3.50 3.79 -7.59
C TRP A 128 -4.06 2.42 -8.00
N GLY A 129 -3.45 1.81 -9.03
CA GLY A 129 -3.76 0.44 -9.46
C GLY A 129 -5.04 0.32 -10.29
N ASP A 130 -5.41 1.39 -11.03
CA ASP A 130 -6.63 1.43 -11.85
C ASP A 130 -7.90 1.09 -11.05
N THR A 131 -8.01 1.71 -9.86
CA THR A 131 -9.08 1.47 -8.89
C THR A 131 -10.43 1.80 -9.50
N LYS A 132 -11.30 0.79 -9.66
CA LYS A 132 -12.64 0.90 -10.24
C LYS A 132 -13.75 0.55 -9.26
N ILE A 133 -13.42 -0.20 -8.23
CA ILE A 133 -14.38 -0.70 -7.23
C ILE A 133 -14.31 0.18 -6.00
N THR A 134 -15.46 0.57 -5.45
CA THR A 134 -15.56 1.31 -4.20
C THR A 134 -16.37 0.51 -3.17
N PRO A 135 -15.97 0.56 -1.88
CA PRO A 135 -14.76 1.18 -1.39
C PRO A 135 -13.51 0.37 -1.75
N THR A 136 -12.40 1.06 -2.01
CA THR A 136 -11.07 0.44 -2.06
C THR A 136 -10.12 1.25 -1.19
N THR A 137 -9.46 0.58 -0.26
CA THR A 137 -8.59 1.20 0.73
C THR A 137 -7.16 0.71 0.61
N TYR A 138 -6.22 1.65 0.54
CA TYR A 138 -4.78 1.39 0.56
C TYR A 138 -4.20 1.85 1.90
N LEU A 139 -3.42 0.98 2.55
CA LEU A 139 -2.65 1.34 3.73
C LEU A 139 -1.18 1.45 3.35
N VAL A 140 -0.59 2.62 3.65
CA VAL A 140 0.78 3.01 3.30
C VAL A 140 1.58 3.20 4.58
N ASN A 141 2.79 2.64 4.64
CA ASN A 141 3.67 2.79 5.80
C ASN A 141 4.41 4.14 5.80
N LYS A 142 5.16 4.43 6.86
CA LYS A 142 5.95 5.65 7.02
C LYS A 142 6.98 5.89 5.92
N ARG A 143 7.41 4.82 5.22
CA ARG A 143 8.35 4.89 4.07
C ARG A 143 7.67 5.17 2.73
N GLY A 144 6.34 5.37 2.73
CA GLY A 144 5.58 5.59 1.51
C GLY A 144 5.34 4.32 0.69
N GLN A 145 5.33 3.14 1.33
CA GLN A 145 5.11 1.86 0.65
C GLN A 145 3.71 1.34 0.97
N ILE A 146 2.99 0.88 -0.05
CA ILE A 146 1.71 0.18 0.12
C ILE A 146 1.98 -1.15 0.83
N VAL A 147 1.38 -1.34 1.98
CA VAL A 147 1.50 -2.58 2.77
C VAL A 147 0.27 -3.46 2.66
N LYS A 148 -0.88 -2.87 2.34
CA LYS A 148 -2.14 -3.60 2.17
C LYS A 148 -3.10 -2.83 1.27
N GLN A 149 -3.83 -3.56 0.45
CA GLN A 149 -5.01 -3.09 -0.27
C GLN A 149 -6.21 -3.90 0.20
N PHE A 150 -7.33 -3.22 0.44
CA PHE A 150 -8.61 -3.82 0.73
C PHE A 150 -9.58 -3.41 -0.38
N VAL A 151 -10.24 -4.37 -1.00
CA VAL A 151 -11.31 -4.14 -1.98
C VAL A 151 -12.62 -4.53 -1.31
N GLY A 152 -13.54 -3.59 -1.20
CA GLY A 152 -14.69 -3.68 -0.30
C GLY A 152 -14.36 -3.16 1.10
N GLU A 153 -15.35 -3.19 2.00
CA GLU A 153 -15.20 -2.80 3.39
C GLU A 153 -14.12 -3.65 4.09
N PRO A 154 -13.10 -3.02 4.72
CA PRO A 154 -12.10 -3.77 5.45
C PRO A 154 -12.64 -4.32 6.77
N ASP A 155 -12.07 -5.43 7.26
CA ASP A 155 -12.17 -5.77 8.67
C ASP A 155 -11.44 -4.69 9.49
N PHE A 156 -12.21 -3.82 10.15
CA PHE A 156 -11.66 -2.69 10.90
C PHE A 156 -10.84 -3.11 12.12
N VAL A 157 -11.09 -4.27 12.71
CA VAL A 157 -10.27 -4.79 13.80
C VAL A 157 -8.87 -5.14 13.28
N ALA A 158 -8.81 -5.91 12.20
CA ALA A 158 -7.54 -6.27 11.57
C ALA A 158 -6.81 -5.04 10.99
N LEU A 159 -7.54 -4.08 10.41
CA LEU A 159 -6.98 -2.83 9.91
C LEU A 159 -6.34 -2.01 11.03
N GLN A 160 -7.02 -1.83 12.17
CA GLN A 160 -6.51 -1.07 13.30
C GLN A 160 -5.29 -1.75 13.96
N GLN A 161 -5.28 -3.07 14.06
CA GLN A 161 -4.09 -3.82 14.51
C GLN A 161 -2.90 -3.62 13.57
N LEU A 162 -3.13 -3.59 12.25
CA LEU A 162 -2.06 -3.34 11.29
C LEU A 162 -1.55 -1.90 11.37
N ILE A 163 -2.44 -0.91 11.53
CA ILE A 163 -2.07 0.50 11.77
C ILE A 163 -1.20 0.61 13.03
N GLU A 164 -1.62 -0.01 14.13
CA GLU A 164 -0.87 -0.03 15.40
C GLU A 164 0.56 -0.54 15.20
N LYS A 165 0.71 -1.66 14.49
CA LYS A 165 2.01 -2.23 14.14
C LYS A 165 2.85 -1.26 13.32
N LEU A 166 2.29 -0.63 12.28
CA LEU A 166 3.01 0.30 11.40
C LEU A 166 3.44 1.58 12.13
N LEU A 167 2.68 2.01 13.13
CA LEU A 167 3.02 3.18 13.95
C LEU A 167 4.24 2.93 14.83
N THR A 168 4.51 1.68 15.21
CA THR A 168 5.70 1.29 16.00
C THR A 168 6.93 0.99 15.13
N GLU A 169 6.77 0.79 13.82
CA GLU A 169 7.89 0.60 12.89
C GLU A 169 8.66 1.92 12.67
N SER A 170 9.98 1.82 12.56
CA SER A 170 10.91 2.92 12.25
C SER A 170 11.00 3.17 10.76
#